data_2ad714ebaeeddaac5080a1c82b7d15c3
#
_entry.id   2ad714ebaeeddaac5080a1c82b7d15c3
#
_cell.length_a   1.000
_cell.length_b   1.000
_cell.length_c   1.000
_cell.angle_alpha   90.00
_cell.angle_beta   90.00
_cell.angle_gamma   90.00
#
_symmetry.space_group_name_H-M   'P 1'
#
loop_
_entity.id
_entity.type
_entity.pdbx_description
1 polymer ?
#
loop_
_entity_poly.entity_id
_entity_poly.type
_entity_poly.pdbx_seq_one_letter_code
_entity_poly.pdbx_strand_id
1 'polypeptide(L)'
;MTTTVTLGTQVVYPELVTGYESRRESSNLLHTVIGRSDFDVTLKAAGMRQGTLEVWCPSHSSALEVEALHAQVGVMHLTDDDAPGVAMHYVVSGAIDVTPEFGTPRWLVRVAYAEVIV
;
A
#
# COMPACT_ATOMS: atom_id res chain seq x y z
N MET A 1 -0.13 18.77 6.59
CA MET A 1 -0.04 17.47 5.91
C MET A 1 -1.07 16.52 6.50
N THR A 2 -2.00 16.04 5.71
CA THR A 2 -3.06 15.15 6.18
C THR A 2 -3.16 13.93 5.29
N THR A 3 -2.80 12.79 5.86
CA THR A 3 -3.03 11.51 5.24
C THR A 3 -4.33 10.92 5.78
N THR A 4 -5.17 10.44 4.91
CA THR A 4 -6.47 9.91 5.29
C THR A 4 -6.66 8.53 4.67
N VAL A 5 -7.11 7.58 5.48
CA VAL A 5 -7.53 6.25 4.99
C VAL A 5 -9.00 6.06 5.33
N THR A 6 -9.79 5.76 4.33
CA THR A 6 -11.24 5.65 4.45
C THR A 6 -11.72 4.27 4.01
N LEU A 7 -12.67 3.72 4.76
CA LEU A 7 -13.41 2.52 4.39
C LEU A 7 -14.91 2.80 4.62
N GLY A 8 -15.66 3.04 3.53
CA GLY A 8 -17.06 3.40 3.63
C GLY A 8 -17.22 4.73 4.39
N THR A 9 -17.86 4.70 5.55
CA THR A 9 -18.04 5.86 6.43
C THR A 9 -16.96 5.96 7.52
N GLN A 10 -16.10 4.96 7.64
CA GLN A 10 -15.03 4.94 8.63
C GLN A 10 -13.80 5.64 8.09
N VAL A 11 -13.19 6.49 8.88
CA VAL A 11 -12.02 7.28 8.51
C VAL A 11 -10.98 7.21 9.62
N VAL A 12 -9.73 6.99 9.26
CA VAL A 12 -8.60 7.09 10.19
C VAL A 12 -7.61 8.13 9.67
N TYR A 13 -6.97 8.84 10.59
CA TYR A 13 -5.98 9.87 10.31
C TYR A 13 -4.65 9.46 10.93
N PRO A 14 -3.81 8.70 10.21
CA PRO A 14 -2.50 8.34 10.74
C PRO A 14 -1.63 9.58 10.95
N GLU A 15 -0.78 9.55 11.96
CA GLU A 15 0.12 10.66 12.27
C GLU A 15 1.10 10.89 11.11
N LEU A 16 1.64 9.81 10.58
CA LEU A 16 2.67 9.89 9.54
C LEU A 16 2.71 8.58 8.76
N VAL A 17 2.73 8.68 7.45
CA VAL A 17 3.04 7.56 6.56
C VAL A 17 4.48 7.74 6.08
N THR A 18 5.41 6.96 6.63
CA THR A 18 6.83 7.09 6.33
C THR A 18 7.29 6.16 5.22
N GLY A 19 6.60 5.06 5.03
CA GLY A 19 6.97 4.06 4.05
C GLY A 19 5.84 3.84 3.06
N TYR A 20 5.73 4.71 2.07
CA TYR A 20 4.92 4.41 0.89
C TYR A 20 5.85 3.78 -0.13
N GLU A 21 5.66 2.49 -0.36
CA GLU A 21 6.37 1.76 -1.39
C GLU A 21 5.38 1.32 -2.45
N SER A 22 5.68 1.66 -3.70
CA SER A 22 4.85 1.32 -4.84
C SER A 22 5.67 0.54 -5.86
N ARG A 23 5.14 -0.59 -6.30
CA ARG A 23 5.75 -1.43 -7.31
C ARG A 23 4.71 -1.87 -8.31
N ARG A 24 5.08 -1.82 -9.59
CA ARG A 24 4.29 -2.39 -10.68
C ARG A 24 5.16 -3.41 -11.41
N GLU A 25 4.62 -4.60 -11.62
CA GLU A 25 5.32 -5.59 -12.41
C GLU A 25 4.95 -5.45 -13.87
N SER A 26 5.97 -5.46 -14.72
CA SER A 26 5.77 -5.53 -16.17
C SER A 26 5.19 -6.89 -16.53
N SER A 27 4.21 -6.90 -17.41
CA SER A 27 3.63 -8.14 -17.96
C SER A 27 4.21 -8.48 -19.32
N ASN A 28 5.26 -7.79 -19.75
CA ASN A 28 5.93 -8.09 -21.02
C ASN A 28 6.58 -9.47 -20.96
N LEU A 29 6.47 -10.20 -22.05
CA LEU A 29 7.07 -11.53 -22.20
C LEU A 29 8.27 -11.43 -23.13
N LEU A 30 9.41 -11.96 -22.67
CA LEU A 30 10.63 -12.03 -23.44
C LEU A 30 10.89 -13.49 -23.82
N HIS A 31 11.06 -13.75 -25.13
CA HIS A 31 11.29 -15.09 -25.64
C HIS A 31 12.66 -15.17 -26.29
N THR A 32 13.45 -16.16 -25.90
CA THR A 32 14.74 -16.44 -26.53
C THR A 32 14.51 -17.19 -27.84
N VAL A 33 15.14 -16.72 -28.93
CA VAL A 33 15.07 -17.34 -30.24
C VAL A 33 16.42 -17.94 -30.56
N ILE A 34 16.44 -19.21 -30.95
CA ILE A 34 17.67 -19.94 -31.32
C ILE A 34 18.30 -19.29 -32.56
N GLY A 35 19.60 -18.99 -32.46
CA GLY A 35 20.35 -18.37 -33.56
C GLY A 35 20.25 -16.85 -33.64
N ARG A 36 19.57 -16.21 -32.67
CA ARG A 36 19.48 -14.75 -32.56
C ARG A 36 19.99 -14.30 -31.22
N SER A 37 20.55 -13.10 -31.18
CA SER A 37 21.04 -12.48 -29.95
C SER A 37 20.02 -11.61 -29.26
N ASP A 38 18.90 -11.30 -29.89
CA ASP A 38 17.79 -10.50 -29.36
C ASP A 38 16.62 -11.40 -28.95
N PHE A 39 15.66 -10.82 -28.21
CA PHE A 39 14.45 -11.51 -27.76
C PHE A 39 13.27 -11.16 -28.66
N ASP A 40 12.38 -12.13 -28.84
CA ASP A 40 11.02 -11.80 -29.22
C ASP A 40 10.28 -11.27 -28.01
N VAL A 41 9.53 -10.20 -28.18
CA VAL A 41 8.86 -9.49 -27.09
C VAL A 41 7.37 -9.45 -27.31
N THR A 42 6.61 -9.92 -26.33
CA THR A 42 5.17 -9.70 -26.25
C THR A 42 4.92 -8.56 -25.27
N LEU A 43 4.38 -7.45 -25.77
CA LEU A 43 4.15 -6.26 -24.96
C LEU A 43 2.77 -6.30 -24.31
N LYS A 44 2.74 -6.11 -22.99
CA LYS A 44 1.51 -6.01 -22.20
C LYS A 44 1.62 -4.85 -21.24
N ALA A 45 0.47 -4.29 -20.83
CA ALA A 45 0.45 -3.25 -19.83
C ALA A 45 0.97 -3.76 -18.49
N ALA A 46 1.65 -2.89 -17.74
CA ALA A 46 2.07 -3.20 -16.39
C ALA A 46 0.85 -3.39 -15.47
N GLY A 47 1.03 -4.17 -14.42
CA GLY A 47 0.00 -4.37 -13.40
C GLY A 47 -0.26 -3.14 -12.56
N MET A 48 -1.24 -3.23 -11.66
CA MET A 48 -1.55 -2.18 -10.70
C MET A 48 -0.47 -2.09 -9.64
N ARG A 49 -0.43 -0.97 -8.92
CA ARG A 49 0.56 -0.74 -7.85
C ARG A 49 0.37 -1.73 -6.72
N GLN A 50 1.46 -2.19 -6.14
CA GLN A 50 1.46 -3.02 -4.95
C GLN A 50 2.71 -2.71 -4.12
N GLY A 51 2.67 -3.03 -2.84
CA GLY A 51 3.78 -2.78 -1.96
C GLY A 51 3.37 -2.86 -0.49
N THR A 52 4.05 -2.07 0.33
CA THR A 52 3.81 -2.00 1.77
C THR A 52 3.63 -0.55 2.20
N LEU A 53 2.61 -0.30 3.01
CA LEU A 53 2.42 0.98 3.69
C LEU A 53 2.97 0.87 5.11
N GLU A 54 3.75 1.85 5.54
CA GLU A 54 4.22 1.97 6.91
C GLU A 54 3.58 3.19 7.54
N VAL A 55 2.73 2.96 8.52
CA VAL A 55 1.90 3.99 9.15
C VAL A 55 2.29 4.14 10.60
N TRP A 56 2.75 5.33 11.00
CA TRP A 56 3.06 5.64 12.37
C TRP A 56 1.84 6.18 13.09
N CYS A 57 1.59 5.66 14.29
CA CYS A 57 0.49 6.06 15.14
C CYS A 57 1.01 6.55 16.49
N PRO A 58 0.41 7.61 17.06
CA PRO A 58 0.93 8.20 18.30
C PRO A 58 0.71 7.34 19.55
N SER A 59 -0.21 6.37 19.47
CA SER A 59 -0.54 5.51 20.60
C SER A 59 -0.97 4.14 20.14
N HIS A 60 -1.03 3.20 21.10
CA HIS A 60 -1.53 1.86 20.84
C HIS A 60 -2.99 1.87 20.40
N SER A 61 -3.82 2.73 20.97
CA SER A 61 -5.22 2.87 20.57
C SER A 61 -5.37 3.26 19.10
N SER A 62 -4.59 4.24 18.66
CA SER A 62 -4.60 4.66 17.25
C SER A 62 -4.14 3.54 16.32
N ALA A 63 -3.11 2.80 16.72
CA ALA A 63 -2.62 1.67 15.95
C ALA A 63 -3.69 0.57 15.81
N LEU A 64 -4.42 0.31 16.88
CA LEU A 64 -5.52 -0.67 16.84
C LEU A 64 -6.66 -0.21 15.95
N GLU A 65 -6.95 1.08 15.89
CA GLU A 65 -7.96 1.62 14.98
C GLU A 65 -7.56 1.43 13.51
N VAL A 66 -6.30 1.68 13.18
CA VAL A 66 -5.76 1.48 11.84
C VAL A 66 -5.79 -0.01 11.47
N GLU A 67 -5.35 -0.88 12.37
CA GLU A 67 -5.39 -2.32 12.17
C GLU A 67 -6.83 -2.81 11.95
N ALA A 68 -7.75 -2.38 12.80
CA ALA A 68 -9.15 -2.80 12.71
C ALA A 68 -9.80 -2.36 11.40
N LEU A 69 -9.48 -1.16 10.92
CA LEU A 69 -9.96 -0.69 9.62
C LEU A 69 -9.49 -1.60 8.49
N HIS A 70 -8.19 -1.91 8.47
CA HIS A 70 -7.61 -2.74 7.41
C HIS A 70 -8.00 -4.21 7.51
N ALA A 71 -8.41 -4.67 8.68
CA ALA A 71 -8.87 -6.06 8.86
C ALA A 71 -10.30 -6.30 8.37
N GLN A 72 -11.04 -5.25 8.05
CA GLN A 72 -12.41 -5.38 7.56
C GLN A 72 -12.44 -5.76 6.09
N VAL A 73 -13.54 -6.38 5.68
CA VAL A 73 -13.78 -6.68 4.27
C VAL A 73 -14.17 -5.39 3.55
N GLY A 74 -13.42 -5.05 2.52
CA GLY A 74 -13.74 -3.87 1.72
C GLY A 74 -12.51 -3.26 1.04
N VAL A 75 -12.75 -2.19 0.31
CA VAL A 75 -11.74 -1.45 -0.41
C VAL A 75 -11.43 -0.15 0.34
N MET A 76 -10.17 0.05 0.68
CA MET A 76 -9.71 1.26 1.33
C MET A 76 -9.39 2.34 0.31
N HIS A 77 -9.53 3.59 0.71
CA HIS A 77 -9.16 4.75 -0.10
C HIS A 77 -8.12 5.57 0.66
N LEU A 78 -6.93 5.68 0.10
CA LEU A 78 -5.83 6.47 0.64
C LEU A 78 -5.76 7.82 -0.07
N THR A 79 -5.67 8.88 0.70
CA THR A 79 -5.43 10.23 0.16
C THR A 79 -4.38 10.93 1.00
N ASP A 80 -3.61 11.82 0.36
CA ASP A 80 -2.60 12.65 1.03
C ASP A 80 -2.58 14.01 0.37
N ASP A 81 -2.70 15.06 1.17
CA ASP A 81 -2.77 16.44 0.67
C ASP A 81 -1.47 16.91 0.04
N ASP A 82 -0.33 16.43 0.54
CA ASP A 82 0.99 16.85 0.06
C ASP A 82 1.48 16.03 -1.13
N ALA A 83 0.95 14.83 -1.31
CA ALA A 83 1.36 13.92 -2.37
C ALA A 83 0.14 13.31 -3.06
N PRO A 84 -0.57 14.08 -3.89
CA PRO A 84 -1.82 13.60 -4.52
C PRO A 84 -1.61 12.36 -5.42
N GLY A 85 -0.40 12.16 -5.93
CA GLY A 85 -0.07 10.95 -6.70
C GLY A 85 -0.10 9.66 -5.91
N VAL A 86 -0.12 9.72 -4.59
CA VAL A 86 -0.26 8.56 -3.71
C VAL A 86 -1.70 8.09 -3.60
N ALA A 87 -2.67 8.95 -3.91
CA ALA A 87 -4.08 8.61 -3.79
C ALA A 87 -4.43 7.35 -4.60
N MET A 88 -5.12 6.41 -3.95
CA MET A 88 -5.50 5.15 -4.59
C MET A 88 -6.59 4.44 -3.80
N HIS A 89 -7.28 3.55 -4.49
CA HIS A 89 -8.11 2.53 -3.84
C HIS A 89 -7.30 1.24 -3.77
N TYR A 90 -7.32 0.58 -2.64
CA TYR A 90 -6.53 -0.64 -2.44
C TYR A 90 -7.22 -1.63 -1.51
N VAL A 91 -6.76 -2.88 -1.60
CA VAL A 91 -7.13 -3.93 -0.66
C VAL A 91 -5.88 -4.44 0.06
N VAL A 92 -6.06 -5.03 1.21
CA VAL A 92 -4.97 -5.70 1.92
C VAL A 92 -4.63 -6.98 1.19
N SER A 93 -3.37 -7.13 0.79
CA SER A 93 -2.92 -8.29 -0.01
C SER A 93 -2.06 -9.28 0.75
N GLY A 94 -1.76 -8.99 2.01
CA GLY A 94 -0.90 -9.84 2.83
C GLY A 94 -1.13 -9.60 4.30
N ALA A 95 -0.05 -9.60 5.09
CA ALA A 95 -0.14 -9.44 6.53
C ALA A 95 -0.30 -7.97 6.94
N ILE A 96 -0.93 -7.78 8.10
CA ILE A 96 -0.98 -6.53 8.83
C ILE A 96 -0.14 -6.72 10.07
N ASP A 97 0.94 -5.98 10.21
CA ASP A 97 1.85 -6.07 11.36
C ASP A 97 1.73 -4.82 12.21
N VAL A 98 1.62 -4.98 13.53
CA VAL A 98 1.59 -3.89 14.49
C VAL A 98 2.75 -4.06 15.45
N THR A 99 3.65 -3.08 15.49
CA THR A 99 4.89 -3.16 16.25
C THR A 99 5.10 -1.87 17.03
N PRO A 100 5.44 -1.95 18.34
CA PRO A 100 5.80 -0.76 19.12
C PRO A 100 7.18 -0.25 18.72
N GLU A 101 7.36 1.06 18.77
CA GLU A 101 8.68 1.66 18.69
C GLU A 101 9.30 1.69 20.10
N PHE A 102 10.50 1.15 20.22
CA PHE A 102 11.20 1.10 21.50
C PHE A 102 11.51 2.51 22.02
N GLY A 103 11.17 2.75 23.28
CA GLY A 103 11.48 4.02 23.97
C GLY A 103 10.52 5.17 23.69
N THR A 104 9.47 4.96 22.91
CA THR A 104 8.46 5.99 22.62
C THR A 104 7.04 5.42 22.72
N PRO A 105 5.99 6.28 22.82
CA PRO A 105 4.61 5.79 22.79
C PRO A 105 4.12 5.44 21.39
N ARG A 106 4.93 5.60 20.37
CA ARG A 106 4.54 5.41 18.97
C ARG A 106 4.48 3.92 18.60
N TRP A 107 3.57 3.62 17.68
CA TRP A 107 3.41 2.28 17.12
C TRP A 107 3.46 2.35 15.61
N LEU A 108 4.04 1.33 15.01
CA LEU A 108 4.13 1.19 13.56
C LEU A 108 3.15 0.13 13.09
N VAL A 109 2.30 0.48 12.14
CA VAL A 109 1.42 -0.46 11.45
C VAL A 109 1.93 -0.62 10.02
N ARG A 110 2.24 -1.86 9.63
CA ARG A 110 2.70 -2.18 8.28
C ARG A 110 1.62 -3.00 7.58
N VAL A 111 1.21 -2.56 6.40
CA VAL A 111 0.13 -3.17 5.63
C VAL A 111 0.63 -3.48 4.22
N ALA A 112 0.59 -4.75 3.86
CA ALA A 112 0.82 -5.14 2.46
C ALA A 112 -0.45 -4.86 1.67
N TYR A 113 -0.35 -4.13 0.56
CA TYR A 113 -1.49 -3.67 -0.22
C TYR A 113 -1.36 -4.01 -1.69
N ALA A 114 -2.50 -4.04 -2.36
CA ALA A 114 -2.58 -4.09 -3.81
C ALA A 114 -3.63 -3.09 -4.29
N GLU A 115 -3.26 -2.24 -5.21
CA GLU A 115 -4.17 -1.25 -5.79
C GLU A 115 -5.26 -1.94 -6.61
N VAL A 116 -6.48 -1.41 -6.51
CA VAL A 116 -7.62 -1.91 -7.28
C VAL A 116 -8.34 -0.75 -7.96
N ILE A 117 -9.06 -1.06 -9.02
CA ILE A 117 -9.95 -0.12 -9.71
C ILE A 117 -11.34 -0.28 -9.11
N VAL A 118 -11.94 0.85 -8.78
CA VAL A 118 -13.29 0.90 -8.20
C VAL A 118 -14.26 1.52 -9.18
#